data_af4186c6ff2c9742631c27149403dbd5
#
_entry.id   af4186c6ff2c9742631c27149403dbd5
#
_cell.length_a   1.000
_cell.length_b   1.000
_cell.length_c   1.000
_cell.angle_alpha   90.00
_cell.angle_beta   90.00
_cell.angle_gamma   90.00
#
_symmetry.space_group_name_H-M   'P 1'
#
loop_
_entity.id
_entity.type
_entity.pdbx_description
1 polymer ?
#
loop_
_entity_poly.entity_id
_entity_poly.type
_entity_poly.pdbx_seq_one_letter_code
_entity_poly.pdbx_strand_id
1 'polypeptide(L)'
;MNDLVAKKYVKALVDGRDAKSITSVSNNLNSISSAFSDDKFNSIISSPEVSDSKKVELVISLVKKADKTLTNFVKLLGEKRRLEILPFIASELNVQIAKMNNTYVGVVYTNEELSKDYVSSIEKQFSKKFDVKLSLSQNVCDYDGIKVDIDGLGVEISFSKERLKSQMIDHILQAV
;
A
#
# COMPACT_ATOMS: atom_id res chain seq x y z
N MET A 1 3.69 13.50 -8.13
CA MET A 1 4.90 13.32 -8.96
C MET A 1 5.83 12.26 -8.41
N ASN A 2 5.96 12.15 -7.09
CA ASN A 2 6.83 11.15 -6.42
C ASN A 2 6.44 9.69 -6.70
N ASP A 3 5.15 9.40 -6.88
CA ASP A 3 4.65 8.04 -7.13
C ASP A 3 5.13 7.46 -8.46
N LEU A 4 5.15 8.27 -9.54
CA LEU A 4 5.65 7.81 -10.84
C LEU A 4 7.14 7.51 -10.81
N VAL A 5 7.90 8.29 -10.03
CA VAL A 5 9.33 8.06 -9.85
C VAL A 5 9.54 6.80 -9.00
N ALA A 6 8.79 6.63 -7.90
CA ALA A 6 8.84 5.45 -7.06
C ALA A 6 8.54 4.17 -7.85
N LYS A 7 7.52 4.16 -8.70
CA LYS A 7 7.19 3.02 -9.58
C LYS A 7 8.35 2.61 -10.49
N LYS A 8 9.10 3.57 -11.04
CA LYS A 8 10.28 3.26 -11.87
C LYS A 8 11.39 2.59 -11.06
N TYR A 9 11.65 3.07 -9.84
CA TYR A 9 12.65 2.49 -8.96
C TYR A 9 12.23 1.09 -8.48
N VAL A 10 10.96 0.91 -8.13
CA VAL A 10 10.43 -0.41 -7.72
C VAL A 10 10.51 -1.40 -8.86
N LYS A 11 10.14 -1.02 -10.09
CA LYS A 11 10.28 -1.88 -11.26
C LYS A 11 11.72 -2.36 -11.43
N ALA A 12 12.71 -1.45 -11.33
CA ALA A 12 14.13 -1.79 -11.43
C ALA A 12 14.62 -2.65 -10.23
N LEU A 13 14.01 -2.50 -9.04
CA LEU A 13 14.35 -3.32 -7.88
C LEU A 13 13.79 -4.74 -8.00
N VAL A 14 12.64 -4.92 -8.60
CA VAL A 14 11.96 -6.22 -8.72
C VAL A 14 12.49 -7.01 -9.92
N ASP A 15 12.93 -6.30 -10.96
CA ASP A 15 13.41 -6.93 -12.20
C ASP A 15 14.62 -7.83 -11.96
N GLY A 16 14.49 -9.10 -12.39
CA GLY A 16 15.53 -10.11 -12.27
C GLY A 16 15.83 -10.64 -10.86
N ARG A 17 14.96 -10.43 -9.88
CA ARG A 17 15.16 -10.88 -8.49
C ARG A 17 14.11 -11.88 -8.03
N ASP A 18 14.52 -12.74 -7.10
CA ASP A 18 13.64 -13.70 -6.46
C ASP A 18 12.78 -13.07 -5.35
N ALA A 19 11.61 -13.65 -5.10
CA ALA A 19 10.63 -13.14 -4.15
C ALA A 19 11.18 -12.99 -2.72
N LYS A 20 12.11 -13.86 -2.30
CA LYS A 20 12.72 -13.79 -0.96
C LYS A 20 13.59 -12.54 -0.80
N SER A 21 14.41 -12.25 -1.81
CA SER A 21 15.27 -11.07 -1.84
C SER A 21 14.43 -9.78 -1.82
N ILE A 22 13.36 -9.73 -2.62
CA ILE A 22 12.44 -8.59 -2.68
C ILE A 22 11.75 -8.37 -1.34
N THR A 23 11.29 -9.44 -0.67
CA THR A 23 10.66 -9.34 0.66
C THR A 23 11.63 -8.82 1.72
N SER A 24 12.90 -9.27 1.68
CA SER A 24 13.94 -8.75 2.60
C SER A 24 14.18 -7.26 2.41
N VAL A 25 14.30 -6.82 1.16
CA VAL A 25 14.44 -5.38 0.82
C VAL A 25 13.22 -4.58 1.28
N SER A 26 12.00 -5.12 1.08
CA SER A 26 10.76 -4.47 1.51
C SER A 26 10.71 -4.28 3.03
N ASN A 27 11.05 -5.30 3.81
CA ASN A 27 11.08 -5.20 5.28
C ASN A 27 12.06 -4.11 5.74
N ASN A 28 13.21 -4.04 5.12
CA ASN A 28 14.22 -3.02 5.44
C ASN A 28 13.74 -1.61 5.03
N LEU A 29 13.10 -1.46 3.86
CA LEU A 29 12.54 -0.19 3.42
C LEU A 29 11.36 0.27 4.29
N ASN A 30 10.54 -0.66 4.78
CA ASN A 30 9.47 -0.34 5.74
C ASN A 30 10.05 0.17 7.07
N SER A 31 11.15 -0.42 7.55
CA SER A 31 11.83 0.07 8.75
C SER A 31 12.40 1.47 8.55
N ILE A 32 12.97 1.76 7.38
CA ILE A 32 13.43 3.10 7.02
C ILE A 32 12.24 4.07 6.91
N SER A 33 11.15 3.65 6.26
CA SER A 33 9.95 4.46 6.08
C SER A 33 9.35 4.91 7.42
N SER A 34 9.41 4.06 8.45
CA SER A 34 8.93 4.40 9.79
C SER A 34 9.70 5.58 10.40
N ALA A 35 10.99 5.76 10.08
CA ALA A 35 11.79 6.88 10.57
C ALA A 35 11.34 8.23 9.99
N PHE A 36 10.69 8.22 8.83
CA PHE A 36 10.13 9.43 8.21
C PHE A 36 8.88 9.97 8.94
N SER A 37 8.37 9.25 9.95
CA SER A 37 7.35 9.79 10.86
C SER A 37 7.94 10.74 11.92
N ASP A 38 9.28 10.78 12.06
CA ASP A 38 9.97 11.69 12.97
C ASP A 38 10.36 13.00 12.24
N ASP A 39 9.88 14.12 12.76
CA ASP A 39 10.14 15.46 12.19
C ASP A 39 11.63 15.81 12.18
N LYS A 40 12.39 15.36 13.19
CA LYS A 40 13.84 15.60 13.26
C LYS A 40 14.57 14.85 12.15
N PHE A 41 14.17 13.60 11.90
CA PHE A 41 14.74 12.81 10.83
C PHE A 41 14.44 13.47 9.46
N ASN A 42 13.20 13.88 9.23
CA ASN A 42 12.81 14.60 8.01
C ASN A 42 13.63 15.89 7.83
N SER A 43 13.79 16.67 8.89
CA SER A 43 14.58 17.90 8.85
C SER A 43 16.03 17.65 8.46
N ILE A 44 16.65 16.55 8.92
CA ILE A 44 18.02 16.19 8.54
C ILE A 44 18.09 15.76 7.07
N ILE A 45 17.14 14.94 6.62
CA ILE A 45 17.12 14.45 5.22
C ILE A 45 16.91 15.61 4.23
N SER A 46 16.03 16.55 4.56
CA SER A 46 15.72 17.71 3.71
C SER A 46 16.74 18.83 3.80
N SER A 47 17.58 18.88 4.87
CA SER A 47 18.53 19.97 5.09
C SER A 47 19.60 20.02 3.98
N PRO A 48 19.83 21.17 3.37
CA PRO A 48 20.93 21.35 2.41
C PRO A 48 22.32 21.40 3.06
N GLU A 49 22.39 21.61 4.39
CA GLU A 49 23.65 21.72 5.13
C GLU A 49 24.28 20.35 5.39
N VAL A 50 23.48 19.29 5.38
CA VAL A 50 23.95 17.92 5.57
C VAL A 50 24.36 17.32 4.25
N SER A 51 25.60 16.83 4.13
CA SER A 51 26.09 16.20 2.91
C SER A 51 25.31 14.92 2.57
N ASP A 52 25.15 14.68 1.27
CA ASP A 52 24.40 13.50 0.77
C ASP A 52 24.98 12.17 1.32
N SER A 53 26.32 12.09 1.51
CA SER A 53 26.97 10.92 2.10
C SER A 53 26.54 10.67 3.57
N LYS A 54 26.46 11.73 4.38
CA LYS A 54 26.01 11.61 5.79
C LYS A 54 24.54 11.21 5.87
N LYS A 55 23.69 11.72 4.97
CA LYS A 55 22.28 11.32 4.88
C LYS A 55 22.16 9.83 4.52
N VAL A 56 22.95 9.36 3.57
CA VAL A 56 23.00 7.94 3.19
C VAL A 56 23.44 7.06 4.37
N GLU A 57 24.50 7.44 5.08
CA GLU A 57 24.97 6.72 6.26
C GLU A 57 23.90 6.66 7.35
N LEU A 58 23.22 7.77 7.62
CA LEU A 58 22.11 7.84 8.57
C LEU A 58 20.99 6.86 8.17
N VAL A 59 20.56 6.84 6.91
CA VAL A 59 19.50 5.94 6.43
C VAL A 59 19.94 4.48 6.56
N ILE A 60 21.19 4.15 6.20
CA ILE A 60 21.70 2.78 6.29
C ILE A 60 21.80 2.33 7.75
N SER A 61 22.15 3.21 8.69
CA SER A 61 22.25 2.88 10.11
C SER A 61 20.92 2.46 10.76
N LEU A 62 19.79 2.81 10.18
CA LEU A 62 18.45 2.38 10.63
C LEU A 62 18.20 0.89 10.41
N VAL A 63 18.99 0.25 9.57
CA VAL A 63 18.78 -1.15 9.17
C VAL A 63 19.87 -2.03 9.81
N LYS A 64 19.47 -2.98 10.63
CA LYS A 64 20.40 -3.90 11.34
C LYS A 64 21.21 -4.81 10.39
N LYS A 65 20.64 -5.17 9.24
CA LYS A 65 21.26 -6.03 8.23
C LYS A 65 20.96 -5.48 6.84
N ALA A 66 21.67 -4.43 6.45
CA ALA A 66 21.61 -3.93 5.09
C ALA A 66 22.39 -4.86 4.17
N ASP A 67 21.74 -5.47 3.19
CA ASP A 67 22.41 -6.22 2.13
C ASP A 67 23.08 -5.25 1.13
N LYS A 68 23.94 -5.79 0.27
CA LYS A 68 24.63 -4.98 -0.77
C LYS A 68 23.63 -4.27 -1.69
N THR A 69 22.51 -4.90 -1.96
CA THR A 69 21.46 -4.38 -2.82
C THR A 69 20.83 -3.12 -2.24
N LEU A 70 20.37 -3.19 -1.00
CA LEU A 70 19.80 -2.05 -0.31
C LEU A 70 20.81 -0.92 -0.15
N THR A 71 22.04 -1.26 0.24
CA THR A 71 23.12 -0.28 0.39
C THR A 71 23.39 0.47 -0.91
N ASN A 72 23.51 -0.23 -2.03
CA ASN A 72 23.73 0.38 -3.34
C ASN A 72 22.51 1.20 -3.78
N PHE A 73 21.31 0.73 -3.48
CA PHE A 73 20.07 1.43 -3.80
C PHE A 73 19.95 2.75 -3.04
N VAL A 74 20.22 2.74 -1.72
CA VAL A 74 20.18 3.97 -0.91
C VAL A 74 21.27 4.96 -1.35
N LYS A 75 22.48 4.47 -1.69
CA LYS A 75 23.55 5.30 -2.26
C LYS A 75 23.11 5.98 -3.55
N LEU A 76 22.52 5.22 -4.48
CA LEU A 76 22.00 5.75 -5.73
C LEU A 76 20.95 6.85 -5.49
N LEU A 77 20.03 6.65 -4.54
CA LEU A 77 19.04 7.67 -4.18
C LEU A 77 19.70 8.90 -3.56
N GLY A 78 20.74 8.73 -2.74
CA GLY A 78 21.50 9.84 -2.19
C GLY A 78 22.18 10.68 -3.27
N GLU A 79 22.90 10.03 -4.20
CA GLU A 79 23.53 10.71 -5.36
C GLU A 79 22.53 11.49 -6.23
N LYS A 80 21.31 11.00 -6.33
CA LYS A 80 20.22 11.67 -7.06
C LYS A 80 19.44 12.67 -6.21
N ARG A 81 19.79 12.85 -4.92
CA ARG A 81 19.09 13.70 -3.95
C ARG A 81 17.61 13.36 -3.83
N ARG A 82 17.30 12.05 -3.77
CA ARG A 82 15.93 11.52 -3.76
C ARG A 82 15.65 10.62 -2.56
N LEU A 83 16.33 10.81 -1.44
CA LEU A 83 16.08 10.02 -0.24
C LEU A 83 14.66 10.22 0.31
N GLU A 84 14.08 11.39 0.09
CA GLU A 84 12.71 11.73 0.51
C GLU A 84 11.63 10.84 -0.14
N ILE A 85 11.92 10.18 -1.26
CA ILE A 85 10.96 9.28 -1.92
C ILE A 85 10.97 7.86 -1.34
N LEU A 86 11.83 7.54 -0.39
CA LEU A 86 11.92 6.21 0.23
C LEU A 86 10.59 5.69 0.78
N PRO A 87 9.76 6.48 1.48
CA PRO A 87 8.43 6.02 1.93
C PRO A 87 7.51 5.62 0.76
N PHE A 88 7.52 6.38 -0.33
CA PHE A 88 6.73 6.06 -1.53
C PHE A 88 7.22 4.78 -2.22
N ILE A 89 8.55 4.56 -2.22
CA ILE A 89 9.14 3.32 -2.76
C ILE A 89 8.75 2.12 -1.89
N ALA A 90 8.79 2.27 -0.56
CA ALA A 90 8.39 1.20 0.37
C ALA A 90 6.91 0.81 0.15
N SER A 91 6.02 1.79 0.05
CA SER A 91 4.60 1.57 -0.21
C SER A 91 4.37 0.87 -1.56
N GLU A 92 4.96 1.37 -2.64
CA GLU A 92 4.81 0.78 -3.97
C GLU A 92 5.40 -0.64 -4.05
N LEU A 93 6.52 -0.90 -3.35
CA LEU A 93 7.12 -2.23 -3.29
C LEU A 93 6.20 -3.23 -2.57
N ASN A 94 5.53 -2.81 -1.50
CA ASN A 94 4.54 -3.63 -0.80
C ASN A 94 3.37 -3.99 -1.73
N VAL A 95 2.88 -3.04 -2.52
CA VAL A 95 1.83 -3.28 -3.54
C VAL A 95 2.31 -4.29 -4.59
N GLN A 96 3.54 -4.18 -5.06
CA GLN A 96 4.09 -5.13 -6.04
C GLN A 96 4.25 -6.53 -5.44
N ILE A 97 4.72 -6.66 -4.20
CA ILE A 97 4.82 -7.95 -3.50
C ILE A 97 3.43 -8.56 -3.31
N ALA A 98 2.44 -7.75 -2.93
CA ALA A 98 1.06 -8.19 -2.78
C ALA A 98 0.52 -8.78 -4.11
N LYS A 99 0.77 -8.09 -5.23
CA LYS A 99 0.42 -8.58 -6.58
C LYS A 99 1.12 -9.89 -6.92
N MET A 100 2.42 -10.00 -6.64
CA MET A 100 3.18 -11.23 -6.92
C MET A 100 2.68 -12.43 -6.12
N ASN A 101 2.21 -12.20 -4.90
CA ASN A 101 1.69 -13.23 -4.01
C ASN A 101 0.17 -13.46 -4.14
N ASN A 102 -0.50 -12.75 -5.04
CA ASN A 102 -1.96 -12.71 -5.14
C ASN A 102 -2.64 -12.47 -3.77
N THR A 103 -2.00 -11.63 -2.94
CA THR A 103 -2.50 -11.30 -1.60
C THR A 103 -2.85 -9.82 -1.57
N TYR A 104 -4.07 -9.50 -1.24
CA TYR A 104 -4.57 -8.14 -1.22
C TYR A 104 -5.20 -7.82 0.13
N VAL A 105 -5.16 -6.53 0.47
CA VAL A 105 -5.84 -6.00 1.65
C VAL A 105 -6.92 -5.07 1.16
N GLY A 106 -8.09 -5.16 1.77
CA GLY A 106 -9.20 -4.27 1.45
C GLY A 106 -9.83 -3.69 2.72
N VAL A 107 -10.63 -2.67 2.51
CA VAL A 107 -11.39 -2.00 3.58
C VAL A 107 -12.87 -2.07 3.25
N VAL A 108 -13.65 -2.49 4.24
CA VAL A 108 -15.11 -2.46 4.19
C VAL A 108 -15.58 -1.21 4.94
N TYR A 109 -16.23 -0.31 4.24
CA TYR A 109 -16.83 0.90 4.79
C TYR A 109 -18.32 0.67 5.02
N THR A 110 -18.79 0.97 6.22
CA THR A 110 -20.19 0.81 6.64
C THR A 110 -20.56 1.84 7.67
N ASN A 111 -21.85 2.13 7.85
CA ASN A 111 -22.34 3.00 8.91
C ASN A 111 -22.46 2.30 10.27
N GLU A 112 -22.47 0.98 10.31
CA GLU A 112 -22.57 0.17 11.53
C GLU A 112 -21.46 -0.89 11.55
N GLU A 113 -21.07 -1.31 12.75
CA GLU A 113 -20.08 -2.37 12.91
C GLU A 113 -20.67 -3.72 12.48
N LEU A 114 -20.03 -4.35 11.50
CA LEU A 114 -20.40 -5.71 11.04
C LEU A 114 -19.79 -6.77 11.95
N SER A 115 -20.48 -7.88 12.13
CA SER A 115 -19.92 -9.01 12.83
C SER A 115 -18.69 -9.57 12.08
N LYS A 116 -17.74 -10.12 12.83
CA LYS A 116 -16.52 -10.74 12.25
C LYS A 116 -16.84 -11.85 11.27
N ASP A 117 -17.91 -12.62 11.55
CA ASP A 117 -18.35 -13.70 10.67
C ASP A 117 -18.87 -13.17 9.33
N TYR A 118 -19.54 -12.02 9.35
CA TYR A 118 -20.03 -11.38 8.13
C TYR A 118 -18.88 -10.85 7.26
N VAL A 119 -17.90 -10.17 7.87
CA VAL A 119 -16.69 -9.72 7.18
C VAL A 119 -15.93 -10.91 6.59
N SER A 120 -15.74 -11.99 7.36
CA SER A 120 -15.11 -13.23 6.87
C SER A 120 -15.87 -13.89 5.72
N SER A 121 -17.19 -13.79 5.72
CA SER A 121 -18.02 -14.30 4.62
C SER A 121 -17.81 -13.49 3.34
N ILE A 122 -17.78 -12.17 3.46
CA ILE A 122 -17.46 -11.27 2.34
C ILE A 122 -16.06 -11.59 1.80
N GLU A 123 -15.09 -11.70 2.69
CA GLU A 123 -13.69 -12.02 2.37
C GLU A 123 -13.56 -13.31 1.54
N LYS A 124 -14.23 -14.39 1.98
CA LYS A 124 -14.26 -15.69 1.29
C LYS A 124 -14.92 -15.61 -0.10
N GLN A 125 -16.04 -14.90 -0.20
CA GLN A 125 -16.76 -14.75 -1.47
C GLN A 125 -15.94 -13.97 -2.49
N PHE A 126 -15.32 -12.86 -2.08
CA PHE A 126 -14.46 -12.06 -2.93
C PHE A 126 -13.16 -12.79 -3.29
N SER A 127 -12.53 -13.48 -2.33
CA SER A 127 -11.35 -14.31 -2.58
C SER A 127 -11.63 -15.35 -3.66
N LYS A 128 -12.79 -16.01 -3.59
CA LYS A 128 -13.20 -16.99 -4.60
C LYS A 128 -13.53 -16.36 -5.95
N LYS A 129 -14.19 -15.19 -5.94
CA LYS A 129 -14.59 -14.51 -7.18
C LYS A 129 -13.42 -13.97 -7.99
N PHE A 130 -12.39 -13.47 -7.30
CA PHE A 130 -11.22 -12.85 -7.92
C PHE A 130 -10.00 -13.79 -7.98
N ASP A 131 -10.12 -14.99 -7.44
CA ASP A 131 -9.02 -15.98 -7.32
C ASP A 131 -7.78 -15.41 -6.64
N VAL A 132 -7.99 -14.72 -5.51
CA VAL A 132 -6.94 -14.04 -4.74
C VAL A 132 -7.07 -14.36 -3.25
N LYS A 133 -5.99 -14.16 -2.51
CA LYS A 133 -6.03 -14.11 -1.04
C LYS A 133 -6.37 -12.70 -0.61
N LEU A 134 -7.52 -12.52 0.00
CA LEU A 134 -8.00 -11.23 0.44
C LEU A 134 -8.10 -11.19 1.97
N SER A 135 -7.66 -10.11 2.56
CA SER A 135 -7.89 -9.78 3.96
C SER A 135 -8.64 -8.46 4.05
N LEU A 136 -9.78 -8.45 4.73
CA LEU A 136 -10.64 -7.27 4.86
C LEU A 136 -10.56 -6.71 6.27
N SER A 137 -10.28 -5.42 6.36
CA SER A 137 -10.48 -4.63 7.58
C SER A 137 -11.78 -3.85 7.49
N GLN A 138 -12.33 -3.47 8.64
CA GLN A 138 -13.56 -2.70 8.71
C GLN A 138 -13.27 -1.27 9.13
N ASN A 139 -13.93 -0.33 8.47
CA ASN A 139 -13.94 1.08 8.82
C ASN A 139 -15.40 1.56 8.93
N VAL A 140 -15.80 1.96 10.13
CA VAL A 140 -17.13 2.51 10.38
C VAL A 140 -17.11 3.99 10.03
N CYS A 141 -17.94 4.38 9.06
CA CYS A 141 -18.06 5.76 8.59
C CYS A 141 -19.52 6.06 8.21
N ASP A 142 -19.82 7.31 7.94
CA ASP A 142 -21.18 7.74 7.56
C ASP A 142 -21.50 7.39 6.09
N TYR A 143 -21.42 6.09 5.77
CA TYR A 143 -21.78 5.54 4.45
C TYR A 143 -23.01 4.64 4.58
N ASP A 144 -24.15 5.11 4.07
CA ASP A 144 -25.40 4.33 4.12
C ASP A 144 -25.39 3.17 3.12
N GLY A 145 -24.79 2.07 3.55
CA GLY A 145 -24.61 0.88 2.74
C GLY A 145 -23.34 0.13 3.08
N ILE A 146 -22.83 -0.60 2.11
CA ILE A 146 -21.56 -1.33 2.19
C ILE A 146 -20.70 -0.93 0.98
N LYS A 147 -19.50 -0.43 1.26
CA LYS A 147 -18.48 -0.16 0.25
C LYS A 147 -17.27 -1.01 0.55
N VAL A 148 -16.80 -1.77 -0.42
CA VAL A 148 -15.58 -2.56 -0.32
C VAL A 148 -14.57 -2.00 -1.31
N ASP A 149 -13.44 -1.56 -0.79
CA ASP A 149 -12.30 -1.08 -1.57
C ASP A 149 -11.14 -2.05 -1.38
N ILE A 150 -10.58 -2.53 -2.49
CA ILE A 150 -9.48 -3.50 -2.47
C ILE A 150 -8.25 -2.86 -3.09
N ASP A 151 -7.33 -2.46 -2.23
CA ASP A 151 -6.07 -1.84 -2.63
C ASP A 151 -5.25 -2.76 -3.56
N GLY A 152 -4.72 -2.18 -4.61
CA GLY A 152 -3.87 -2.89 -5.57
C GLY A 152 -4.60 -3.68 -6.65
N LEU A 153 -5.86 -4.08 -6.44
CA LEU A 153 -6.73 -4.66 -7.48
C LEU A 153 -7.46 -3.59 -8.29
N GLY A 154 -7.57 -2.37 -7.76
CA GLY A 154 -8.35 -1.31 -8.38
C GLY A 154 -9.85 -1.63 -8.46
N VAL A 155 -10.34 -2.45 -7.54
CA VAL A 155 -11.74 -2.86 -7.46
C VAL A 155 -12.39 -2.14 -6.29
N GLU A 156 -13.35 -1.30 -6.62
CA GLU A 156 -14.27 -0.69 -5.67
C GLU A 156 -15.69 -1.23 -5.93
N ILE A 157 -16.29 -1.82 -4.93
CA ILE A 157 -17.67 -2.30 -4.99
C ILE A 157 -18.46 -1.55 -3.94
N SER A 158 -19.43 -0.77 -4.39
CA SER A 158 -20.30 -0.03 -3.49
C SER A 158 -21.75 -0.45 -3.66
N PHE A 159 -22.42 -0.63 -2.54
CA PHE A 159 -23.83 -0.95 -2.44
C PHE A 159 -24.49 0.05 -1.49
N SER A 160 -25.19 1.03 -2.05
CA SER A 160 -25.94 2.03 -1.29
C SER A 160 -27.41 1.59 -1.17
N LYS A 161 -27.96 1.69 0.03
CA LYS A 161 -29.38 1.43 0.29
C LYS A 161 -30.29 2.34 -0.54
N GLU A 162 -29.90 3.59 -0.70
CA GLU A 162 -30.64 4.59 -1.46
C GLU A 162 -30.71 4.23 -2.95
N ARG A 163 -29.58 3.79 -3.52
CA ARG A 163 -29.51 3.34 -4.91
C ARG A 163 -30.34 2.07 -5.16
N LEU A 164 -30.33 1.13 -4.21
CA LEU A 164 -31.15 -0.07 -4.29
C LEU A 164 -32.65 0.30 -4.26
N LYS A 165 -33.04 1.20 -3.35
CA LYS A 165 -34.42 1.68 -3.25
C LYS A 165 -34.88 2.34 -4.53
N SER A 166 -34.07 3.20 -5.15
CA SER A 166 -34.37 3.80 -6.45
C SER A 166 -34.54 2.75 -7.55
N GLN A 167 -33.61 1.80 -7.65
CA GLN A 167 -33.70 0.73 -8.64
C GLN A 167 -34.93 -0.15 -8.46
N MET A 168 -35.33 -0.44 -7.22
CA MET A 168 -36.56 -1.18 -6.95
C MET A 168 -37.81 -0.39 -7.37
N ILE A 169 -37.84 0.91 -7.11
CA ILE A 169 -38.93 1.80 -7.53
C ILE A 169 -39.03 1.84 -9.06
N ASP A 170 -37.90 2.04 -9.74
CA ASP A 170 -37.86 2.06 -11.20
C ASP A 170 -38.33 0.74 -11.81
N HIS A 171 -37.96 -0.40 -11.22
CA HIS A 171 -38.36 -1.72 -11.65
C HIS A 171 -39.89 -1.95 -11.48
N ILE A 172 -40.45 -1.44 -10.37
CA ILE A 172 -41.89 -1.51 -10.11
C ILE A 172 -42.64 -0.64 -11.12
N LEU A 173 -42.13 0.58 -11.39
CA LEU A 173 -42.76 1.50 -12.34
C LEU A 173 -42.70 1.02 -13.79
N GLN A 174 -41.71 0.21 -14.14
CA GLN A 174 -41.60 -0.41 -15.47
C GLN A 174 -42.48 -1.66 -15.64
N ALA A 175 -42.94 -2.24 -14.55
CA ALA A 175 -43.77 -3.45 -14.54
C ALA A 175 -45.28 -3.14 -14.50
N VAL A 176 -45.65 -1.86 -14.40
CA VAL A 176 -47.02 -1.34 -14.46
C VAL A 176 -47.27 -0.61 -15.78
#